data_fd234b421d3039b3ac3b01e54ed0550d
#
_entry.id   fd234b421d3039b3ac3b01e54ed0550d
#
_cell.length_a   1.000
_cell.length_b   1.000
_cell.length_c   1.000
_cell.angle_alpha   90.00
_cell.angle_beta   90.00
_cell.angle_gamma   90.00
#
_symmetry.space_group_name_H-M   'P 1'
#
loop_
_entity.id
_entity.type
_entity.pdbx_description
1 polymer ?
#
loop_
_entity_poly.entity_id
_entity_poly.type
_entity_poly.pdbx_seq_one_letter_code
_entity_poly.pdbx_strand_id
1 'polypeptide(L)'
;TVYYGDEAGMEGFEDPFNRRTYPWGREDGELLEWYTALGKARRALPALRRGELAWTLTRGRVLSFLRTGAEGSVLAAVNAGDRPEPIDLPWPARDWMTGAALEQGEQTLPPMTGWLLTPRPEGA
;
A
#
# COMPACT_ATOMS: atom_id res chain seq x y z
N THR A 1 8.07 3.00 8.81
CA THR A 1 8.48 2.31 10.05
C THR A 1 7.25 1.73 10.73
N VAL A 2 7.34 0.49 11.17
CA VAL A 2 6.29 -0.19 11.93
C VAL A 2 6.75 -0.26 13.40
N TYR A 3 5.90 0.22 14.29
CA TYR A 3 6.09 0.05 15.73
C TYR A 3 5.40 -1.24 16.17
N TYR A 4 5.95 -1.93 17.17
CA TYR A 4 5.38 -3.22 17.59
C TYR A 4 3.90 -3.07 18.00
N GLY A 5 3.07 -3.98 17.50
CA GLY A 5 1.64 -3.97 17.74
C GLY A 5 0.81 -3.23 16.69
N ASP A 6 1.42 -2.41 15.83
CA ASP A 6 0.69 -1.76 14.72
C ASP A 6 -0.01 -2.80 13.85
N GLU A 7 0.66 -3.90 13.55
CA GLU A 7 0.16 -5.01 12.75
C GLU A 7 -0.99 -5.78 13.43
N ALA A 8 -1.11 -5.65 14.72
CA ALA A 8 -2.14 -6.32 15.53
C ALA A 8 -3.31 -5.38 15.90
N GLY A 9 -3.27 -4.13 15.45
CA GLY A 9 -4.27 -3.13 15.80
C GLY A 9 -4.17 -2.61 17.24
N MET A 10 -2.99 -2.71 17.83
CA MET A 10 -2.75 -2.25 19.20
C MET A 10 -2.87 -0.74 19.29
N GLU A 11 -3.71 -0.26 20.19
CA GLU A 11 -3.87 1.16 20.46
C GLU A 11 -2.84 1.66 21.48
N GLY A 12 -2.39 2.89 21.31
CA GLY A 12 -1.48 3.55 22.24
C GLY A 12 -1.86 5.01 22.41
N PHE A 13 -1.43 5.57 23.53
CA PHE A 13 -1.59 6.98 23.89
C PHE A 13 -0.21 7.59 24.16
N GLU A 14 -0.16 8.60 24.98
CA GLU A 14 1.09 9.17 25.45
C GLU A 14 1.92 8.15 26.24
N ASP A 15 3.23 8.32 26.21
CA ASP A 15 4.17 7.52 26.99
C ASP A 15 3.85 7.62 28.51
N PRO A 16 3.77 6.51 29.26
CA PRO A 16 4.18 5.15 28.93
C PRO A 16 3.04 4.24 28.39
N PHE A 17 1.85 4.75 28.14
CA PHE A 17 0.67 3.95 27.72
C PHE A 17 0.81 3.34 26.32
N ASN A 18 1.75 3.81 25.51
CA ASN A 18 2.14 3.26 24.21
C ASN A 18 3.11 2.06 24.32
N ARG A 19 3.46 1.62 25.52
CA ARG A 19 4.41 0.52 25.79
C ARG A 19 3.75 -0.67 26.48
N ARG A 20 2.50 -0.96 26.12
CA ARG A 20 1.78 -2.13 26.64
C ARG A 20 2.31 -3.44 26.06
N THR A 21 1.95 -4.56 26.68
CA THR A 21 2.30 -5.88 26.18
C THR A 21 1.58 -6.17 24.85
N TYR A 22 2.25 -6.91 23.97
CA TYR A 22 1.64 -7.35 22.70
C TYR A 22 0.39 -8.20 22.98
N PRO A 23 -0.71 -7.99 22.22
CA PRO A 23 -2.00 -8.66 22.46
C PRO A 23 -2.04 -10.08 21.88
N TRP A 24 -1.18 -10.97 22.37
CA TRP A 24 -1.12 -12.36 21.93
C TRP A 24 -2.47 -13.06 21.99
N GLY A 25 -2.92 -13.61 20.87
CA GLY A 25 -4.22 -14.30 20.72
C GLY A 25 -5.40 -13.34 20.55
N ARG A 26 -5.18 -12.04 20.52
CA ARG A 26 -6.22 -11.00 20.37
C ARG A 26 -5.87 -10.01 19.26
N GLU A 27 -5.01 -10.39 18.34
CA GLU A 27 -4.59 -9.58 17.22
C GLU A 27 -5.78 -9.29 16.28
N ASP A 28 -5.81 -8.10 15.67
CA ASP A 28 -6.69 -7.82 14.55
C ASP A 28 -6.22 -8.63 13.34
N GLY A 29 -6.97 -9.70 13.00
CA GLY A 29 -6.58 -10.65 11.96
C GLY A 29 -6.51 -10.04 10.58
N GLU A 30 -7.45 -9.16 10.21
CA GLU A 30 -7.44 -8.50 8.91
C GLU A 30 -6.23 -7.58 8.76
N LEU A 31 -5.95 -6.81 9.79
CA LEU A 31 -4.80 -5.90 9.79
C LEU A 31 -3.48 -6.68 9.73
N LEU A 32 -3.39 -7.77 10.48
CA LEU A 32 -2.21 -8.64 10.46
C LEU A 32 -1.97 -9.26 9.08
N GLU A 33 -3.02 -9.67 8.39
CA GLU A 33 -2.94 -10.18 7.02
C GLU A 33 -2.43 -9.10 6.04
N TRP A 34 -2.91 -7.86 6.17
CA TRP A 34 -2.44 -6.72 5.38
C TRP A 34 -0.95 -6.47 5.58
N TYR A 35 -0.49 -6.37 6.81
CA TYR A 35 0.93 -6.17 7.11
C TYR A 35 1.78 -7.33 6.60
N THR A 36 1.29 -8.56 6.73
CA THR A 36 1.98 -9.74 6.22
C THR A 36 2.11 -9.71 4.69
N ALA A 37 1.04 -9.38 3.98
CA ALA A 37 1.04 -9.28 2.53
C ALA A 37 1.94 -8.16 2.02
N LEU A 38 1.90 -6.99 2.66
CA LEU A 38 2.79 -5.87 2.32
C LEU A 38 4.26 -6.19 2.62
N GLY A 39 4.54 -6.92 3.68
CA GLY A 39 5.89 -7.40 3.98
C GLY A 39 6.42 -8.38 2.93
N LYS A 40 5.59 -9.28 2.44
CA LYS A 40 5.91 -10.18 1.32
C LYS A 40 6.16 -9.40 0.03
N ALA A 41 5.30 -8.43 -0.28
CA ALA A 41 5.48 -7.55 -1.43
C ALA A 41 6.83 -6.81 -1.38
N ARG A 42 7.17 -6.24 -0.22
CA ARG A 42 8.46 -5.55 -0.04
C ARG A 42 9.66 -6.46 -0.28
N ARG A 43 9.57 -7.74 0.07
CA ARG A 43 10.63 -8.72 -0.22
C ARG A 43 10.69 -9.07 -1.70
N ALA A 44 9.53 -9.26 -2.34
CA ALA A 44 9.43 -9.71 -3.73
C ALA A 44 9.70 -8.61 -4.75
N LEU A 45 9.43 -7.34 -4.40
CA LEU A 45 9.53 -6.19 -5.29
C LEU A 45 10.73 -5.31 -4.91
N PRO A 46 11.88 -5.45 -5.58
CA PRO A 46 13.09 -4.71 -5.22
C PRO A 46 12.93 -3.19 -5.26
N ALA A 47 12.07 -2.67 -6.15
CA ALA A 47 11.78 -1.24 -6.23
C ALA A 47 11.29 -0.66 -4.89
N LEU A 48 10.57 -1.43 -4.08
CA LEU A 48 10.12 -1.00 -2.75
C LEU A 48 11.26 -0.82 -1.73
N ARG A 49 12.39 -1.45 -1.97
CA ARG A 49 13.56 -1.36 -1.09
C ARG A 49 14.64 -0.43 -1.59
N ARG A 50 14.89 -0.43 -2.90
CA ARG A 50 16.06 0.21 -3.53
C ARG A 50 15.68 1.23 -4.60
N GLY A 51 14.41 1.31 -4.98
CA GLY A 51 13.94 2.24 -6.00
C GLY A 51 13.92 3.69 -5.52
N GLU A 52 14.04 4.62 -6.45
CA GLU A 52 13.79 6.03 -6.19
C GLU A 52 12.31 6.25 -5.91
N LEU A 53 11.99 7.23 -5.07
CA LEU A 53 10.62 7.58 -4.71
C LEU A 53 10.23 8.92 -5.34
N ALA A 54 9.12 8.91 -6.06
CA ALA A 54 8.51 10.13 -6.59
C ALA A 54 7.02 10.18 -6.19
N TRP A 55 6.62 11.28 -5.59
CA TRP A 55 5.21 11.54 -5.29
C TRP A 55 4.46 11.82 -6.58
N THR A 56 3.38 11.10 -6.83
CA THR A 56 2.58 11.25 -8.05
C THR A 56 1.24 11.94 -7.81
N LEU A 57 0.70 11.86 -6.60
CA LEU A 57 -0.52 12.56 -6.20
C LEU A 57 -0.54 12.78 -4.68
N THR A 58 -0.83 14.01 -4.28
CA THR A 58 -1.11 14.37 -2.89
C THR A 58 -2.27 15.35 -2.89
N ARG A 59 -3.48 14.86 -2.71
CA ARG A 59 -4.70 15.69 -2.76
C ARG A 59 -5.75 15.18 -1.76
N GLY A 60 -6.14 16.04 -0.83
CA GLY A 60 -7.14 15.68 0.16
C GLY A 60 -6.69 14.47 0.98
N ARG A 61 -7.43 13.37 0.87
CA ARG A 61 -7.16 12.10 1.53
C ARG A 61 -6.59 11.03 0.59
N VAL A 62 -6.17 11.44 -0.60
CA VAL A 62 -5.54 10.55 -1.57
C VAL A 62 -4.05 10.82 -1.65
N LEU A 63 -3.28 9.76 -1.62
CA LEU A 63 -1.84 9.77 -1.70
C LEU A 63 -1.40 8.70 -2.68
N SER A 64 -0.50 9.05 -3.61
CA SER A 64 0.19 8.05 -4.40
C SER A 64 1.65 8.40 -4.64
N PHE A 65 2.46 7.36 -4.76
CA PHE A 65 3.86 7.49 -5.09
C PHE A 65 4.33 6.35 -5.98
N LEU A 66 5.35 6.64 -6.75
CA LEU A 66 6.02 5.69 -7.63
C LEU A 66 7.39 5.36 -7.08
N ARG A 67 7.71 4.07 -7.01
CA ARG A 67 9.06 3.57 -6.75
C ARG A 67 9.61 2.99 -8.04
N THR A 68 10.76 3.48 -8.48
CA THR A 68 11.37 3.05 -9.75
C THR A 68 12.81 2.62 -9.52
N GLY A 69 13.15 1.44 -9.99
CA GLY A 69 14.50 0.89 -9.92
C GLY A 69 14.86 0.11 -11.18
N ALA A 70 16.08 -0.39 -11.24
CA ALA A 70 16.58 -1.19 -12.37
C ALA A 70 15.76 -2.47 -12.62
N GLU A 71 15.11 -2.98 -11.57
CA GLU A 71 14.36 -4.24 -11.60
C GLU A 71 12.84 -4.02 -11.73
N GLY A 72 12.40 -2.81 -12.06
CA GLY A 72 11.00 -2.51 -12.29
C GLY A 72 10.47 -1.32 -11.50
N SER A 73 9.17 -1.11 -11.59
CA SER A 73 8.45 -0.01 -10.95
C SER A 73 7.28 -0.55 -10.13
N VAL A 74 6.94 0.17 -9.06
CA VAL A 74 5.78 -0.09 -8.21
C VAL A 74 5.09 1.24 -7.93
N LEU A 75 3.79 1.31 -8.17
CA LEU A 75 2.95 2.43 -7.78
C LEU A 75 2.12 2.04 -6.57
N ALA A 76 2.21 2.80 -5.51
CA ALA A 76 1.34 2.67 -4.35
C ALA A 76 0.36 3.83 -4.33
N ALA A 77 -0.91 3.54 -4.08
CA ALA A 77 -1.95 4.54 -3.97
C ALA A 77 -2.89 4.22 -2.82
N VAL A 78 -3.27 5.24 -2.06
CA VAL A 78 -4.18 5.11 -0.92
C VAL A 78 -5.24 6.20 -0.98
N ASN A 79 -6.49 5.80 -0.82
CA ASN A 79 -7.62 6.69 -0.58
C ASN A 79 -8.13 6.44 0.84
N ALA A 80 -7.81 7.34 1.76
CA ALA A 80 -8.27 7.29 3.14
C ALA A 80 -9.57 8.11 3.35
N GLY A 81 -10.21 8.52 2.27
CA GLY A 81 -11.48 9.25 2.27
C GLY A 81 -12.68 8.34 2.15
N ASP A 82 -13.84 8.96 2.16
CA ASP A 82 -15.16 8.32 2.08
C ASP A 82 -15.80 8.38 0.69
N ARG A 83 -15.08 8.91 -0.30
CA ARG A 83 -15.52 9.05 -1.70
C ARG A 83 -14.54 8.39 -2.65
N PRO A 84 -15.04 7.85 -3.80
CA PRO A 84 -14.16 7.44 -4.88
C PRO A 84 -13.38 8.65 -5.43
N GLU A 85 -12.12 8.45 -5.76
CA GLU A 85 -11.26 9.50 -6.29
C GLU A 85 -10.55 9.05 -7.56
N PRO A 86 -10.39 9.94 -8.54
CA PRO A 86 -9.66 9.61 -9.77
C PRO A 86 -8.15 9.55 -9.50
N ILE A 87 -7.51 8.60 -10.14
CA ILE A 87 -6.06 8.47 -10.17
C ILE A 87 -5.62 8.10 -11.59
N ASP A 88 -4.55 8.71 -12.05
CA ASP A 88 -4.01 8.43 -13.39
C ASP A 88 -2.86 7.41 -13.30
N LEU A 89 -3.01 6.30 -14.03
CA LEU A 89 -2.01 5.23 -14.06
C LEU A 89 -1.06 5.42 -15.24
N PRO A 90 0.26 5.44 -15.00
CA PRO A 90 1.25 5.67 -16.05
C PRO A 90 1.38 4.50 -17.04
N TRP A 91 0.87 3.34 -16.69
CA TRP A 91 0.95 2.11 -17.47
C TRP A 91 -0.18 1.14 -17.10
N PRO A 92 -0.49 0.13 -17.97
CA PRO A 92 -1.39 -0.96 -17.59
C PRO A 92 -0.82 -1.70 -16.38
N ALA A 93 -1.65 -1.94 -15.39
CA ALA A 93 -1.22 -2.41 -14.09
C ALA A 93 -1.87 -3.73 -13.66
N ARG A 94 -1.24 -4.37 -12.71
CA ARG A 94 -1.81 -5.46 -11.93
C ARG A 94 -1.65 -5.14 -10.44
N ASP A 95 -2.73 -5.22 -9.71
CA ASP A 95 -2.69 -5.08 -8.26
C ASP A 95 -2.03 -6.32 -7.64
N TRP A 96 -0.95 -6.10 -6.92
CA TRP A 96 -0.20 -7.16 -6.24
C TRP A 96 -1.04 -7.88 -5.19
N MET A 97 -1.94 -7.17 -4.53
CA MET A 97 -2.73 -7.71 -3.42
C MET A 97 -3.89 -8.58 -3.90
N THR A 98 -4.56 -8.19 -4.96
CA THR A 98 -5.79 -8.84 -5.45
C THR A 98 -5.61 -9.58 -6.77
N GLY A 99 -4.56 -9.27 -7.51
CA GLY A 99 -4.34 -9.77 -8.87
C GLY A 99 -5.19 -9.07 -9.94
N ALA A 100 -5.99 -8.08 -9.57
CA ALA A 100 -6.85 -7.36 -10.50
C ALA A 100 -6.03 -6.61 -11.55
N ALA A 101 -6.52 -6.64 -12.79
CA ALA A 101 -5.92 -5.88 -13.90
C ALA A 101 -6.59 -4.51 -14.01
N LEU A 102 -5.77 -3.49 -14.26
CA LEU A 102 -6.20 -2.11 -14.45
C LEU A 102 -5.57 -1.58 -15.73
N GLU A 103 -6.31 -0.77 -16.47
CA GLU A 103 -5.80 -0.16 -17.69
C GLU A 103 -5.03 1.13 -17.41
N GLN A 104 -4.16 1.52 -18.35
CA GLN A 104 -3.46 2.81 -18.30
C GLN A 104 -4.46 3.97 -18.36
N GLY A 105 -4.10 5.10 -17.76
CA GLY A 105 -4.93 6.30 -17.74
C GLY A 105 -5.78 6.41 -16.49
N GLU A 106 -6.85 7.20 -16.56
CA GLU A 106 -7.69 7.48 -15.41
C GLU A 106 -8.43 6.24 -14.91
N GLN A 107 -8.26 5.95 -13.63
CA GLN A 107 -8.95 4.89 -12.90
C GLN A 107 -9.60 5.48 -11.65
N THR A 108 -10.60 4.81 -11.14
CA THR A 108 -11.28 5.23 -9.91
C THR A 108 -10.77 4.43 -8.72
N LEU A 109 -10.11 5.11 -7.78
CA LEU A 109 -9.67 4.51 -6.52
C LEU A 109 -10.81 4.58 -5.50
N PRO A 110 -11.39 3.43 -5.11
CA PRO A 110 -12.51 3.43 -4.18
C PRO A 110 -12.15 4.02 -2.81
N PRO A 111 -13.14 4.42 -2.00
CA PRO A 111 -12.89 4.90 -0.65
C PRO A 111 -12.28 3.80 0.23
N MET A 112 -11.50 4.19 1.22
CA MET A 112 -10.85 3.31 2.20
C MET A 112 -10.10 2.14 1.54
N THR A 113 -9.41 2.42 0.42
CA THR A 113 -8.75 1.40 -0.41
C THR A 113 -7.30 1.78 -0.65
N GLY A 114 -6.44 0.78 -0.63
CA GLY A 114 -5.05 0.88 -1.05
C GLY A 114 -4.76 -0.04 -2.23
N TRP A 115 -4.01 0.47 -3.19
CA TRP A 115 -3.47 -0.30 -4.32
C TRP A 115 -1.96 -0.39 -4.24
N LEU A 116 -1.42 -1.56 -4.55
CA LEU A 116 -0.01 -1.78 -4.77
C LEU A 116 0.17 -2.38 -6.17
N LEU A 117 0.52 -1.51 -7.12
CA LEU A 117 0.44 -1.82 -8.53
C LEU A 117 1.82 -2.08 -9.13
N THR A 118 1.91 -3.12 -9.95
CA THR A 118 3.07 -3.39 -10.79
C THR A 118 2.67 -3.27 -12.27
N PRO A 119 3.60 -2.87 -13.17
CA PRO A 119 3.33 -2.89 -14.59
C PRO A 119 2.88 -4.26 -15.07
N ARG A 120 1.84 -4.28 -15.90
CA ARG A 120 1.39 -5.50 -16.58
C ARG A 120 2.04 -5.54 -17.95
N PRO A 121 2.70 -6.64 -18.33
CA PRO A 121 3.22 -6.79 -19.70
C PRO A 121 2.07 -6.66 -20.71
N GLU A 122 2.37 -6.07 -21.87
CA GLU A 122 1.40 -6.01 -22.97
C GLU A 122 0.98 -7.42 -23.38
N GLY A 123 -0.33 -7.63 -23.53
CA GLY A 123 -0.90 -8.92 -23.92
C GLY A 123 -1.01 -9.97 -22.80
N ALA A 124 -0.78 -9.56 -21.56
CA ALA A 124 -0.92 -10.46 -20.40
C ALA A 124 -2.22 -10.21 -19.62
#